data_da22bf0e57ddedb57399300eabd3c5e7
#
_entry.id   da22bf0e57ddedb57399300eabd3c5e7
#
_cell.length_a   1.000
_cell.length_b   1.000
_cell.length_c   1.000
_cell.angle_alpha   90.00
_cell.angle_beta   90.00
_cell.angle_gamma   90.00
#
_symmetry.space_group_name_H-M   'P 1'
#
loop_
_entity.id
_entity.type
_entity.pdbx_description
1 polymer ?
#
loop_
_entity_poly.entity_id
_entity_poly.type
_entity_poly.pdbx_seq_one_letter_code
_entity_poly.pdbx_strand_id
1 'polypeptide(L)'
;MRTTSFLLDSDILIDAGSGVGDLTLAELSQIDHIFVTHSHLDHVTSIPFLVDTVGGMRSKPITLYATRATIEILKNHLFNWAIWPDFSEIPSAEAPFMRYSEIEVGATITLAGRSITPIPARHTVPAVGYHLDSGAASLVFTGDTGPNDALWRIVNRIANLKFLIIETAFSNKERQLAEISRHLCPATLAEELAKLERNAEIYITHLKPGEIEPTMLEIEECAGAFRPRMLQNNLVLEF
;
A
#
# COMPACT_ATOMS: atom_id res chain seq x y z
N MET A 1 -7.56 0.19 16.01
CA MET A 1 -7.51 0.20 14.52
C MET A 1 -6.07 0.27 14.07
N ARG A 2 -5.71 -0.43 13.02
CA ARG A 2 -4.37 -0.44 12.44
C ARG A 2 -4.38 0.36 11.14
N THR A 3 -3.27 0.97 10.78
CA THR A 3 -3.08 1.62 9.50
C THR A 3 -2.43 0.67 8.49
N THR A 4 -2.39 1.05 7.23
CA THR A 4 -2.13 0.19 6.08
C THR A 4 -0.80 -0.57 6.17
N SER A 5 -0.89 -1.89 6.15
CA SER A 5 0.24 -2.77 5.88
C SER A 5 -0.26 -4.14 5.42
N PHE A 6 0.32 -4.69 4.36
CA PHE A 6 -0.01 -6.03 3.87
C PHE A 6 1.26 -6.87 3.86
N LEU A 7 1.16 -8.07 4.43
CA LEU A 7 2.22 -9.07 4.36
C LEU A 7 1.93 -9.99 3.17
N LEU A 8 2.85 -10.03 2.19
CA LEU A 8 2.82 -10.96 1.08
C LEU A 8 3.75 -12.12 1.44
N ASP A 9 3.18 -13.31 1.53
CA ASP A 9 3.81 -14.51 2.10
C ASP A 9 4.40 -14.24 3.50
N SER A 10 5.71 -14.26 3.64
CA SER A 10 6.37 -14.06 4.95
C SER A 10 7.48 -13.00 4.93
N ASP A 11 7.84 -12.48 3.76
CA ASP A 11 9.08 -11.70 3.58
C ASP A 11 8.91 -10.35 2.87
N ILE A 12 7.71 -10.03 2.36
CA ILE A 12 7.44 -8.76 1.68
C ILE A 12 6.32 -8.01 2.39
N LEU A 13 6.56 -6.75 2.72
CA LEU A 13 5.52 -5.81 3.13
C LEU A 13 5.15 -4.88 1.97
N ILE A 14 3.85 -4.66 1.78
CA ILE A 14 3.31 -3.56 1.00
C ILE A 14 2.78 -2.54 1.99
N ASP A 15 3.44 -1.41 2.07
CA ASP A 15 3.35 -0.42 3.15
C ASP A 15 3.70 -0.98 4.55
N ALA A 16 4.03 -0.09 5.44
CA ALA A 16 4.40 -0.42 6.81
C ALA A 16 3.81 0.59 7.80
N GLY A 17 2.49 0.70 7.78
CA GLY A 17 1.74 1.41 8.79
C GLY A 17 1.73 0.65 10.12
N SER A 18 0.87 1.08 11.04
CA SER A 18 0.83 0.51 12.41
C SER A 18 0.38 -0.97 12.46
N GLY A 19 -0.14 -1.53 11.35
CA GLY A 19 -0.46 -2.95 11.21
C GLY A 19 0.75 -3.88 11.40
N VAL A 20 1.96 -3.41 11.06
CA VAL A 20 3.22 -4.15 11.31
C VAL A 20 3.39 -4.54 12.77
N GLY A 21 2.85 -3.76 13.70
CA GLY A 21 2.89 -4.04 15.14
C GLY A 21 2.11 -5.29 15.60
N ASP A 22 1.37 -5.95 14.70
CA ASP A 22 0.71 -7.23 14.97
C ASP A 22 1.61 -8.43 14.70
N LEU A 23 2.74 -8.22 13.99
CA LEU A 23 3.72 -9.26 13.70
C LEU A 23 4.58 -9.56 14.94
N THR A 24 4.88 -10.84 15.13
CA THR A 24 5.85 -11.30 16.15
C THR A 24 7.28 -10.93 15.74
N LEU A 25 8.21 -10.94 16.70
CA LEU A 25 9.63 -10.73 16.42
C LEU A 25 10.19 -11.72 15.39
N ALA A 26 9.71 -12.96 15.40
CA ALA A 26 10.12 -13.98 14.44
C ALA A 26 9.64 -13.61 13.03
N GLU A 27 8.41 -13.16 12.87
CA GLU A 27 7.87 -12.70 11.58
C GLU A 27 8.56 -11.42 11.11
N LEU A 28 8.76 -10.42 11.99
CA LEU A 28 9.50 -9.21 11.67
C LEU A 28 10.91 -9.51 11.13
N SER A 29 11.60 -10.51 11.72
CA SER A 29 12.94 -10.90 11.28
C SER A 29 12.98 -11.57 9.90
N GLN A 30 11.85 -12.01 9.36
CA GLN A 30 11.71 -12.58 8.02
C GLN A 30 11.56 -11.52 6.92
N ILE A 31 11.17 -10.29 7.28
CA ILE A 31 10.89 -9.24 6.29
C ILE A 31 12.17 -8.85 5.56
N ASP A 32 12.25 -9.15 4.28
CA ASP A 32 13.37 -8.82 3.40
C ASP A 32 13.10 -7.57 2.55
N HIS A 33 11.84 -7.30 2.25
CA HIS A 33 11.43 -6.30 1.27
C HIS A 33 10.25 -5.49 1.79
N ILE A 34 10.30 -4.16 1.62
CA ILE A 34 9.20 -3.24 1.93
C ILE A 34 8.94 -2.41 0.68
N PHE A 35 7.75 -2.50 0.11
CA PHE A 35 7.28 -1.69 -1.00
C PHE A 35 6.39 -0.58 -0.46
N VAL A 36 6.77 0.67 -0.67
CA VAL A 36 6.06 1.84 -0.13
C VAL A 36 5.23 2.48 -1.24
N THR A 37 3.95 2.68 -1.00
CA THR A 37 3.06 3.39 -1.94
C THR A 37 3.35 4.88 -1.96
N HIS A 38 3.47 5.50 -0.79
CA HIS A 38 3.74 6.93 -0.62
C HIS A 38 4.22 7.25 0.81
N SER A 39 4.55 8.50 1.08
CA SER A 39 5.26 8.93 2.28
C SER A 39 4.40 9.29 3.50
N HIS A 40 3.07 9.17 3.45
CA HIS A 40 2.24 9.47 4.61
C HIS A 40 2.50 8.50 5.77
N LEU A 41 2.42 9.03 7.00
CA LEU A 41 2.83 8.28 8.20
C LEU A 41 2.04 6.99 8.43
N ASP A 42 0.77 6.96 8.07
CA ASP A 42 -0.08 5.77 8.17
C ASP A 42 0.32 4.63 7.22
N HIS A 43 1.26 4.89 6.30
CA HIS A 43 1.88 3.91 5.40
C HIS A 43 3.34 3.59 5.73
N VAL A 44 4.04 4.45 6.51
CA VAL A 44 5.49 4.30 6.72
C VAL A 44 5.93 4.31 8.18
N THR A 45 5.02 4.59 9.12
CA THR A 45 5.37 4.84 10.52
C THR A 45 6.11 3.69 11.20
N SER A 46 5.91 2.44 10.77
CA SER A 46 6.55 1.28 11.40
C SER A 46 7.90 0.91 10.77
N ILE A 47 8.31 1.53 9.66
CA ILE A 47 9.60 1.22 9.02
C ILE A 47 10.77 1.48 9.97
N PRO A 48 10.86 2.65 10.65
CA PRO A 48 11.93 2.93 11.59
C PRO A 48 12.03 1.88 12.71
N PHE A 49 10.90 1.55 13.31
CA PHE A 49 10.82 0.61 14.43
C PHE A 49 11.14 -0.83 14.00
N LEU A 50 10.68 -1.24 12.83
CA LEU A 50 10.98 -2.57 12.28
C LEU A 50 12.49 -2.71 12.06
N VAL A 51 13.10 -1.77 11.33
CA VAL A 51 14.55 -1.83 11.02
C VAL A 51 15.39 -1.76 12.29
N ASP A 52 15.04 -0.89 13.24
CA ASP A 52 15.71 -0.79 14.54
C ASP A 52 15.63 -2.10 15.34
N THR A 53 14.47 -2.72 15.33
CA THR A 53 14.23 -3.95 16.09
C THR A 53 15.03 -5.14 15.55
N VAL A 54 15.06 -5.32 14.22
CA VAL A 54 15.63 -6.54 13.63
C VAL A 54 16.96 -6.35 12.90
N GLY A 55 17.38 -5.11 12.65
CA GLY A 55 18.58 -4.81 11.86
C GLY A 55 19.85 -5.53 12.35
N GLY A 56 20.09 -5.49 13.66
CA GLY A 56 21.23 -6.17 14.28
C GLY A 56 21.12 -7.70 14.36
N MET A 57 19.94 -8.26 14.10
CA MET A 57 19.68 -9.71 14.11
C MET A 57 19.83 -10.36 12.74
N ARG A 58 19.97 -9.55 11.69
CA ARG A 58 19.92 -9.99 10.29
C ARG A 58 21.32 -10.03 9.68
N SER A 59 21.52 -10.97 8.75
CA SER A 59 22.77 -11.08 7.98
C SER A 59 22.73 -10.29 6.66
N LYS A 60 21.56 -9.76 6.28
CA LYS A 60 21.34 -8.96 5.06
C LYS A 60 20.43 -7.78 5.35
N PRO A 61 20.60 -6.65 4.65
CA PRO A 61 19.75 -5.48 4.82
C PRO A 61 18.30 -5.75 4.38
N ILE A 62 17.36 -5.02 4.97
CA ILE A 62 16.01 -4.88 4.41
C ILE A 62 16.09 -3.97 3.19
N THR A 63 15.43 -4.31 2.09
CA THR A 63 15.36 -3.45 0.91
C THR A 63 14.02 -2.70 0.90
N LEU A 64 14.09 -1.38 0.95
CA LEU A 64 12.94 -0.49 0.83
C LEU A 64 12.81 -0.02 -0.61
N TYR A 65 11.71 -0.38 -1.24
CA TYR A 65 11.36 -0.01 -2.61
C TYR A 65 10.35 1.14 -2.60
N ALA A 66 10.67 2.23 -3.26
CA ALA A 66 9.77 3.35 -3.45
C ALA A 66 10.16 4.17 -4.68
N THR A 67 9.28 5.04 -5.16
CA THR A 67 9.67 6.01 -6.19
C THR A 67 10.76 6.92 -5.67
N ARG A 68 11.61 7.43 -6.56
CA ARG A 68 12.68 8.37 -6.19
C ARG A 68 12.16 9.52 -5.34
N ALA A 69 11.03 10.12 -5.73
CA ALA A 69 10.44 11.23 -4.99
C ALA A 69 10.01 10.82 -3.57
N THR A 70 9.45 9.61 -3.38
CA THR A 70 9.10 9.09 -2.06
C THR A 70 10.36 8.83 -1.22
N ILE A 71 11.42 8.26 -1.79
CA ILE A 71 12.70 8.04 -1.09
C ILE A 71 13.29 9.39 -0.62
N GLU A 72 13.30 10.41 -1.48
CA GLU A 72 13.78 11.75 -1.13
C GLU A 72 13.00 12.35 0.05
N ILE A 73 11.66 12.20 0.07
CA ILE A 73 10.83 12.65 1.20
C ILE A 73 11.20 11.88 2.48
N LEU A 74 11.31 10.55 2.43
CA LEU A 74 11.65 9.73 3.58
C LEU A 74 13.04 10.10 4.15
N LYS A 75 14.04 10.31 3.30
CA LYS A 75 15.39 10.72 3.72
C LYS A 75 15.41 12.13 4.30
N ASN A 76 14.68 13.06 3.72
CA ASN A 76 14.70 14.46 4.18
C ASN A 76 13.87 14.70 5.45
N HIS A 77 12.82 13.90 5.69
CA HIS A 77 11.85 14.21 6.74
C HIS A 77 11.67 13.12 7.79
N LEU A 78 12.13 11.89 7.56
CA LEU A 78 12.04 10.80 8.52
C LEU A 78 13.42 10.28 8.91
N PHE A 79 14.20 9.77 7.96
CA PHE A 79 15.55 9.21 8.17
C PHE A 79 16.63 10.30 8.02
N ASN A 80 16.52 11.37 8.80
CA ASN A 80 17.27 12.61 8.64
C ASN A 80 18.19 12.94 9.84
N TRP A 81 18.46 11.96 10.70
CA TRP A 81 19.26 12.07 11.93
C TRP A 81 18.65 13.00 13.01
N ALA A 82 17.57 13.74 12.68
CA ALA A 82 16.84 14.57 13.63
C ALA A 82 15.57 13.88 14.15
N ILE A 83 14.81 13.21 13.25
CA ILE A 83 13.63 12.42 13.62
C ILE A 83 14.06 10.97 13.87
N TRP A 84 14.80 10.36 12.92
CA TRP A 84 15.31 9.00 13.02
C TRP A 84 16.65 8.86 12.28
N PRO A 85 17.56 7.95 12.74
CA PRO A 85 18.80 7.67 12.03
C PRO A 85 18.54 7.12 10.61
N ASP A 86 19.44 7.42 9.67
CA ASP A 86 19.40 6.78 8.35
C ASP A 86 20.05 5.40 8.41
N PHE A 87 19.23 4.38 8.40
CA PHE A 87 19.68 2.98 8.45
C PHE A 87 20.39 2.51 7.17
N SER A 88 20.44 3.32 6.13
CA SER A 88 21.29 3.06 4.97
C SER A 88 22.76 3.37 5.22
N GLU A 89 23.05 3.97 6.39
CA GLU A 89 24.41 4.31 6.84
C GLU A 89 24.82 3.54 8.13
N ILE A 90 23.91 2.80 8.76
CA ILE A 90 24.11 2.08 10.01
C ILE A 90 24.07 0.57 9.78
N PRO A 91 24.99 -0.22 10.36
CA PRO A 91 26.17 0.18 11.16
C PRO A 91 27.28 0.80 10.32
N SER A 92 27.27 0.59 9.00
CA SER A 92 28.12 1.29 8.03
C SER A 92 27.43 1.29 6.65
N ALA A 93 27.87 2.18 5.75
CA ALA A 93 27.32 2.26 4.40
C ALA A 93 27.60 1.00 3.55
N GLU A 94 28.66 0.23 3.86
CA GLU A 94 29.01 -1.02 3.19
C GLU A 94 28.11 -2.18 3.61
N ALA A 95 27.70 -2.20 4.89
CA ALA A 95 26.85 -3.24 5.49
C ALA A 95 25.69 -2.63 6.29
N PRO A 96 24.78 -1.90 5.64
CA PRO A 96 23.70 -1.19 6.32
C PRO A 96 22.58 -2.15 6.74
N PHE A 97 21.72 -1.71 7.68
CA PHE A 97 20.52 -2.44 8.06
C PHE A 97 19.41 -2.35 7.02
N MET A 98 19.38 -1.27 6.25
CA MET A 98 18.40 -1.03 5.19
C MET A 98 19.08 -0.47 3.93
N ARG A 99 18.50 -0.79 2.76
CA ARG A 99 18.88 -0.19 1.48
C ARG A 99 17.68 0.36 0.77
N TYR A 100 17.83 1.48 0.08
CA TYR A 100 16.81 2.01 -0.81
C TYR A 100 16.98 1.42 -2.21
N SER A 101 15.86 1.12 -2.86
CA SER A 101 15.78 0.70 -4.25
C SER A 101 14.72 1.51 -4.96
N GLU A 102 15.12 2.26 -5.98
CA GLU A 102 14.17 3.07 -6.76
C GLU A 102 13.28 2.16 -7.63
N ILE A 103 12.00 2.51 -7.71
CA ILE A 103 11.01 1.88 -8.58
C ILE A 103 10.40 2.90 -9.52
N GLU A 104 9.98 2.42 -10.68
CA GLU A 104 9.28 3.23 -11.69
C GLU A 104 7.93 2.62 -12.02
N VAL A 105 6.92 3.48 -12.25
CA VAL A 105 5.58 3.04 -12.66
C VAL A 105 5.67 2.19 -13.92
N GLY A 106 5.11 0.98 -13.87
CA GLY A 106 5.10 0.01 -14.95
C GLY A 106 6.34 -0.89 -15.03
N ALA A 107 7.39 -0.64 -14.24
CA ALA A 107 8.56 -1.51 -14.18
C ALA A 107 8.34 -2.64 -13.16
N THR A 108 8.31 -3.88 -13.62
CA THR A 108 8.08 -5.05 -12.77
C THR A 108 9.35 -5.49 -12.05
N ILE A 109 9.24 -5.73 -10.75
CA ILE A 109 10.25 -6.36 -9.92
C ILE A 109 9.79 -7.78 -9.62
N THR A 110 10.66 -8.76 -9.88
CA THR A 110 10.36 -10.18 -9.62
C THR A 110 11.22 -10.69 -8.44
N LEU A 111 10.56 -11.17 -7.39
CA LEU A 111 11.17 -11.69 -6.19
C LEU A 111 10.65 -13.12 -5.95
N ALA A 112 11.51 -14.13 -6.10
CA ALA A 112 11.17 -15.53 -5.89
C ALA A 112 9.87 -15.98 -6.61
N GLY A 113 9.67 -15.54 -7.86
CA GLY A 113 8.50 -15.91 -8.68
C GLY A 113 7.28 -14.98 -8.49
N ARG A 114 7.31 -14.05 -7.54
CA ARG A 114 6.27 -13.03 -7.32
C ARG A 114 6.62 -11.77 -8.11
N SER A 115 5.72 -11.30 -8.93
CA SER A 115 5.89 -10.08 -9.73
C SER A 115 5.15 -8.92 -9.08
N ILE A 116 5.87 -7.82 -8.84
CA ILE A 116 5.36 -6.62 -8.18
C ILE A 116 5.58 -5.45 -9.13
N THR A 117 4.49 -4.86 -9.60
CA THR A 117 4.52 -3.76 -10.58
C THR A 117 3.87 -2.52 -9.99
N PRO A 118 4.60 -1.41 -9.80
CA PRO A 118 4.01 -0.14 -9.42
C PRO A 118 3.04 0.36 -10.51
N ILE A 119 1.86 0.79 -10.09
CA ILE A 119 0.82 1.33 -10.98
C ILE A 119 0.47 2.77 -10.57
N PRO A 120 -0.08 3.61 -11.47
CA PRO A 120 -0.37 5.00 -11.15
C PRO A 120 -1.36 5.14 -9.99
N ALA A 121 -1.05 5.99 -9.02
CA ALA A 121 -1.98 6.54 -8.03
C ALA A 121 -2.04 8.07 -8.17
N ARG A 122 -3.15 8.68 -7.77
CA ARG A 122 -3.36 10.13 -7.82
C ARG A 122 -3.63 10.66 -6.43
N HIS A 123 -2.58 11.07 -5.75
CA HIS A 123 -2.66 11.53 -4.38
C HIS A 123 -2.04 12.93 -4.17
N THR A 124 -2.04 13.44 -2.93
CA THR A 124 -1.50 14.77 -2.59
C THR A 124 0.02 14.81 -2.60
N VAL A 125 0.66 13.67 -2.42
CA VAL A 125 2.12 13.46 -2.54
C VAL A 125 2.41 12.48 -3.66
N PRO A 126 3.66 12.33 -4.14
CA PRO A 126 4.03 11.28 -5.07
C PRO A 126 3.61 9.91 -4.55
N ALA A 127 2.78 9.19 -5.32
CA ALA A 127 2.18 7.93 -4.89
C ALA A 127 2.06 6.92 -6.03
N VAL A 128 2.05 5.64 -5.65
CA VAL A 128 1.78 4.50 -6.53
C VAL A 128 0.84 3.53 -5.84
N GLY A 129 0.09 2.75 -6.61
CA GLY A 129 -0.47 1.48 -6.17
C GLY A 129 0.44 0.33 -6.62
N TYR A 130 0.02 -0.91 -6.36
CA TYR A 130 0.76 -2.10 -6.76
C TYR A 130 -0.15 -3.14 -7.42
N HIS A 131 0.34 -3.71 -8.52
CA HIS A 131 -0.15 -4.95 -9.09
C HIS A 131 0.77 -6.08 -8.62
N LEU A 132 0.22 -7.03 -7.87
CA LEU A 132 0.91 -8.21 -7.35
C LEU A 132 0.45 -9.43 -8.14
N ASP A 133 1.37 -10.16 -8.74
CA ASP A 133 1.05 -11.29 -9.63
C ASP A 133 1.86 -12.54 -9.23
N SER A 134 1.15 -13.61 -8.92
CA SER A 134 1.72 -14.94 -8.63
C SER A 134 1.97 -15.78 -9.89
N GLY A 135 1.53 -15.27 -11.06
CA GLY A 135 1.47 -16.04 -12.30
C GLY A 135 0.18 -16.82 -12.47
N ALA A 136 -0.47 -17.26 -11.40
CA ALA A 136 -1.76 -17.94 -11.43
C ALA A 136 -2.92 -16.95 -11.33
N ALA A 137 -2.81 -15.99 -10.42
CA ALA A 137 -3.81 -14.93 -10.23
C ALA A 137 -3.11 -13.64 -9.74
N SER A 138 -3.84 -12.53 -9.79
CA SER A 138 -3.33 -11.21 -9.43
C SER A 138 -4.19 -10.49 -8.42
N LEU A 139 -3.54 -9.66 -7.62
CA LEU A 139 -4.16 -8.68 -6.74
C LEU A 139 -3.71 -7.27 -7.15
N VAL A 140 -4.62 -6.33 -7.18
CA VAL A 140 -4.33 -4.91 -7.30
C VAL A 140 -4.65 -4.22 -5.98
N PHE A 141 -3.69 -3.48 -5.44
CA PHE A 141 -3.87 -2.50 -4.37
C PHE A 141 -3.64 -1.11 -4.93
N THR A 142 -4.66 -0.25 -4.85
CA THR A 142 -4.62 1.08 -5.49
C THR A 142 -3.67 2.05 -4.79
N GLY A 143 -3.27 1.77 -3.55
CA GLY A 143 -2.75 2.82 -2.66
C GLY A 143 -3.84 3.87 -2.41
N ASP A 144 -3.46 5.00 -1.85
CA ASP A 144 -4.33 6.16 -1.67
C ASP A 144 -4.46 6.93 -2.99
N THR A 145 -5.68 7.14 -3.44
CA THR A 145 -5.94 7.76 -4.75
C THR A 145 -7.31 8.40 -4.83
N GLY A 146 -7.38 9.59 -5.39
CA GLY A 146 -8.65 10.11 -5.94
C GLY A 146 -8.97 9.46 -7.30
N PRO A 147 -10.00 9.97 -8.01
CA PRO A 147 -10.39 9.48 -9.33
C PRO A 147 -9.20 9.42 -10.31
N ASN A 148 -9.01 8.27 -11.01
CA ASN A 148 -7.76 7.99 -11.73
C ASN A 148 -7.96 7.09 -12.98
N ASP A 149 -8.18 7.70 -14.13
CA ASP A 149 -8.34 6.95 -15.39
C ASP A 149 -7.08 6.19 -15.82
N ALA A 150 -5.88 6.63 -15.39
CA ALA A 150 -4.64 5.93 -15.72
C ALA A 150 -4.56 4.57 -15.05
N LEU A 151 -5.09 4.45 -13.82
CA LEU A 151 -5.22 3.18 -13.10
C LEU A 151 -6.04 2.19 -13.90
N TRP A 152 -7.23 2.57 -14.35
CA TRP A 152 -8.17 1.67 -15.01
C TRP A 152 -7.67 1.18 -16.37
N ARG A 153 -6.91 2.00 -17.10
CA ARG A 153 -6.25 1.56 -18.34
C ARG A 153 -5.27 0.41 -18.12
N ILE A 154 -4.68 0.31 -16.92
CA ILE A 154 -3.78 -0.79 -16.56
C ILE A 154 -4.58 -1.96 -16.00
N VAL A 155 -5.43 -1.73 -15.02
CA VAL A 155 -6.23 -2.77 -14.35
C VAL A 155 -7.04 -3.59 -15.35
N ASN A 156 -7.67 -2.94 -16.33
CA ASN A 156 -8.48 -3.61 -17.33
C ASN A 156 -7.68 -4.49 -18.32
N ARG A 157 -6.35 -4.40 -18.33
CA ARG A 157 -5.47 -5.29 -19.13
C ARG A 157 -5.01 -6.53 -18.35
N ILE A 158 -5.21 -6.58 -17.04
CA ILE A 158 -4.80 -7.72 -16.20
C ILE A 158 -5.79 -8.86 -16.44
N ALA A 159 -5.34 -9.91 -17.12
CA ALA A 159 -6.23 -11.02 -17.52
C ALA A 159 -6.62 -11.92 -16.34
N ASN A 160 -5.72 -12.11 -15.37
CA ASN A 160 -5.85 -12.98 -14.21
C ASN A 160 -6.18 -12.21 -12.92
N LEU A 161 -6.78 -11.00 -13.02
CA LEU A 161 -7.15 -10.22 -11.84
C LEU A 161 -8.20 -10.98 -11.00
N LYS A 162 -7.86 -11.26 -9.75
CA LYS A 162 -8.71 -11.93 -8.79
C LYS A 162 -9.22 -10.99 -7.70
N PHE A 163 -8.34 -10.13 -7.19
CA PHE A 163 -8.66 -9.21 -6.10
C PHE A 163 -8.33 -7.76 -6.46
N LEU A 164 -9.21 -6.85 -6.06
CA LEU A 164 -8.99 -5.41 -6.09
C LEU A 164 -9.17 -4.85 -4.68
N ILE A 165 -8.11 -4.31 -4.08
CA ILE A 165 -8.17 -3.53 -2.85
C ILE A 165 -8.12 -2.06 -3.23
N ILE A 166 -9.21 -1.33 -2.94
CA ILE A 166 -9.38 0.08 -3.27
C ILE A 166 -9.74 0.88 -2.03
N GLU A 167 -9.20 2.09 -1.92
CA GLU A 167 -9.45 2.97 -0.79
C GLU A 167 -10.79 3.68 -0.86
N THR A 168 -11.38 4.01 0.28
CA THR A 168 -12.47 4.97 0.43
C THR A 168 -12.38 5.60 1.80
N ALA A 169 -11.79 6.80 1.88
CA ALA A 169 -11.43 7.39 3.15
C ALA A 169 -12.58 8.16 3.82
N PHE A 170 -13.48 8.75 3.06
CA PHE A 170 -14.47 9.71 3.57
C PHE A 170 -15.89 9.29 3.19
N SER A 171 -16.87 9.74 3.99
CA SER A 171 -18.29 9.64 3.65
C SER A 171 -18.69 10.60 2.53
N ASN A 172 -19.86 10.43 1.92
CA ASN A 172 -20.38 11.39 0.93
C ASN A 172 -20.60 12.80 1.49
N LYS A 173 -20.84 12.92 2.79
CA LYS A 173 -20.96 14.22 3.49
C LYS A 173 -19.66 15.02 3.45
N GLU A 174 -18.53 14.32 3.34
CA GLU A 174 -17.18 14.90 3.32
C GLU A 174 -16.57 14.91 1.92
N ARG A 175 -17.41 14.82 0.85
CA ARG A 175 -16.95 14.76 -0.55
C ARG A 175 -15.93 15.84 -0.90
N GLN A 176 -16.12 17.09 -0.43
CA GLN A 176 -15.15 18.16 -0.68
C GLN A 176 -13.78 17.87 -0.06
N LEU A 177 -13.78 17.30 1.16
CA LEU A 177 -12.53 16.91 1.81
C LEU A 177 -11.86 15.75 1.06
N ALA A 178 -12.63 14.76 0.60
CA ALA A 178 -12.13 13.69 -0.24
C ALA A 178 -11.47 14.23 -1.52
N GLU A 179 -12.10 15.19 -2.20
CA GLU A 179 -11.58 15.82 -3.42
C GLU A 179 -10.27 16.57 -3.17
N ILE A 180 -10.20 17.39 -2.11
CA ILE A 180 -9.01 18.20 -1.76
C ILE A 180 -7.85 17.29 -1.34
N SER A 181 -8.12 16.26 -0.54
CA SER A 181 -7.13 15.31 -0.05
C SER A 181 -6.82 14.18 -1.05
N ARG A 182 -7.52 14.16 -2.20
CA ARG A 182 -7.37 13.16 -3.28
C ARG A 182 -7.57 11.74 -2.77
N HIS A 183 -8.69 11.56 -2.08
CA HIS A 183 -9.26 10.27 -1.69
C HIS A 183 -10.60 10.04 -2.39
N LEU A 184 -11.15 8.83 -2.24
CA LEU A 184 -12.49 8.51 -2.66
C LEU A 184 -13.51 8.69 -1.52
N CYS A 185 -14.75 8.99 -1.90
CA CYS A 185 -15.96 8.80 -1.12
C CYS A 185 -16.89 7.82 -1.86
N PRO A 186 -17.97 7.31 -1.25
CA PRO A 186 -18.84 6.31 -1.87
C PRO A 186 -19.34 6.66 -3.28
N ALA A 187 -19.73 7.92 -3.52
CA ALA A 187 -20.16 8.37 -4.83
C ALA A 187 -19.03 8.29 -5.88
N THR A 188 -17.84 8.81 -5.57
CA THR A 188 -16.69 8.75 -6.48
C THR A 188 -16.13 7.33 -6.62
N LEU A 189 -16.22 6.50 -5.58
CA LEU A 189 -15.91 5.07 -5.67
C LEU A 189 -16.80 4.38 -6.70
N ALA A 190 -18.11 4.64 -6.67
CA ALA A 190 -19.05 4.07 -7.65
C ALA A 190 -18.70 4.50 -9.08
N GLU A 191 -18.37 5.79 -9.28
CA GLU A 191 -17.92 6.32 -10.57
C GLU A 191 -16.61 5.64 -11.04
N GLU A 192 -15.69 5.36 -10.14
CA GLU A 192 -14.44 4.67 -10.45
C GLU A 192 -14.68 3.17 -10.75
N LEU A 193 -15.45 2.46 -9.92
CA LEU A 193 -15.76 1.05 -10.16
C LEU A 193 -16.53 0.80 -11.44
N ALA A 194 -17.33 1.77 -11.91
CA ALA A 194 -18.01 1.68 -13.20
C ALA A 194 -17.05 1.59 -14.41
N LYS A 195 -15.76 1.95 -14.22
CA LYS A 195 -14.71 1.83 -15.24
C LYS A 195 -14.04 0.45 -15.24
N LEU A 196 -14.30 -0.40 -14.24
CA LEU A 196 -13.73 -1.74 -14.14
C LEU A 196 -14.40 -2.69 -15.14
N GLU A 197 -13.58 -3.22 -16.09
CA GLU A 197 -14.03 -4.17 -17.12
C GLU A 197 -13.65 -5.62 -16.78
N ARG A 198 -13.14 -5.86 -15.56
CA ARG A 198 -12.70 -7.17 -15.07
C ARG A 198 -13.61 -7.67 -13.97
N ASN A 199 -13.72 -8.99 -13.87
CA ASN A 199 -14.41 -9.61 -12.74
C ASN A 199 -13.37 -9.83 -11.62
N ALA A 200 -13.52 -9.10 -10.51
CA ALA A 200 -12.65 -9.22 -9.35
C ALA A 200 -13.47 -9.14 -8.06
N GLU A 201 -12.98 -9.77 -7.00
CA GLU A 201 -13.49 -9.53 -5.66
C GLU A 201 -12.94 -8.19 -5.17
N ILE A 202 -13.83 -7.29 -4.73
CA ILE A 202 -13.48 -5.92 -4.36
C ILE A 202 -13.49 -5.77 -2.85
N TYR A 203 -12.39 -5.24 -2.31
CA TYR A 203 -12.23 -4.95 -0.91
C TYR A 203 -11.95 -3.47 -0.69
N ILE A 204 -12.69 -2.88 0.28
CA ILE A 204 -12.55 -1.48 0.65
C ILE A 204 -11.59 -1.35 1.83
N THR A 205 -10.61 -0.47 1.68
CA THR A 205 -9.64 -0.13 2.72
C THR A 205 -9.66 1.37 3.03
N HIS A 206 -8.85 1.82 3.99
CA HIS A 206 -8.64 3.20 4.38
C HIS A 206 -9.86 3.91 4.98
N LEU A 207 -10.89 3.17 5.42
CA LEU A 207 -12.06 3.74 6.09
C LEU A 207 -11.66 4.48 7.38
N LYS A 208 -12.18 5.67 7.59
CA LYS A 208 -11.86 6.49 8.78
C LYS A 208 -12.49 5.89 10.05
N PRO A 209 -11.74 5.87 11.18
CA PRO A 209 -12.28 5.44 12.46
C PRO A 209 -13.51 6.24 12.88
N GLY A 210 -14.54 5.57 13.39
CA GLY A 210 -15.78 6.20 13.83
C GLY A 210 -16.83 6.39 12.72
N GLU A 211 -16.43 6.31 11.43
CA GLU A 211 -17.33 6.46 10.28
C GLU A 211 -17.41 5.18 9.42
N ILE A 212 -16.91 4.05 9.92
CA ILE A 212 -16.80 2.80 9.15
C ILE A 212 -18.17 2.31 8.70
N GLU A 213 -19.07 2.05 9.65
CA GLU A 213 -20.40 1.52 9.32
C GLU A 213 -21.22 2.49 8.46
N PRO A 214 -21.33 3.81 8.78
CA PRO A 214 -22.03 4.74 7.91
C PRO A 214 -21.45 4.80 6.50
N THR A 215 -20.12 4.83 6.36
CA THR A 215 -19.48 4.87 5.03
C THR A 215 -19.72 3.59 4.24
N MET A 216 -19.68 2.41 4.89
CA MET A 216 -19.98 1.13 4.22
C MET A 216 -21.45 1.04 3.80
N LEU A 217 -22.40 1.61 4.56
CA LEU A 217 -23.80 1.71 4.13
C LEU A 217 -23.95 2.60 2.88
N GLU A 218 -23.30 3.76 2.86
CA GLU A 218 -23.30 4.62 1.67
C GLU A 218 -22.60 3.93 0.46
N ILE A 219 -21.56 3.12 0.68
CA ILE A 219 -20.92 2.31 -0.37
C ILE A 219 -21.91 1.27 -0.92
N GLU A 220 -22.65 0.58 -0.05
CA GLU A 220 -23.67 -0.37 -0.50
C GLU A 220 -24.76 0.31 -1.33
N GLU A 221 -25.20 1.51 -0.92
CA GLU A 221 -26.18 2.29 -1.69
C GLU A 221 -25.65 2.75 -3.06
N CYS A 222 -24.38 3.23 -3.12
CA CYS A 222 -23.81 3.81 -4.34
C CYS A 222 -23.19 2.76 -5.28
N ALA A 223 -22.56 1.72 -4.73
CA ALA A 223 -21.71 0.76 -5.44
C ALA A 223 -22.05 -0.71 -5.16
N GLY A 224 -23.19 -1.01 -4.52
CA GLY A 224 -23.58 -2.37 -4.12
C GLY A 224 -23.68 -3.36 -5.28
N ALA A 225 -23.93 -2.89 -6.51
CA ALA A 225 -23.89 -3.71 -7.71
C ALA A 225 -22.54 -4.41 -7.95
N PHE A 226 -21.44 -3.81 -7.46
CA PHE A 226 -20.07 -4.36 -7.53
C PHE A 226 -19.75 -5.28 -6.35
N ARG A 227 -20.62 -5.38 -5.34
CA ARG A 227 -20.48 -6.19 -4.13
C ARG A 227 -19.17 -5.94 -3.36
N PRO A 228 -18.78 -4.68 -3.12
CA PRO A 228 -17.57 -4.39 -2.37
C PRO A 228 -17.71 -4.86 -0.92
N ARG A 229 -16.63 -5.39 -0.35
CA ARG A 229 -16.57 -5.83 1.05
C ARG A 229 -15.56 -5.00 1.81
N MET A 230 -15.82 -4.71 3.08
CA MET A 230 -14.81 -4.09 3.93
C MET A 230 -13.64 -5.05 4.14
N LEU A 231 -12.41 -4.58 3.91
CA LEU A 231 -11.20 -5.32 4.24
C LEU A 231 -11.06 -5.45 5.76
N GLN A 232 -10.99 -6.67 6.25
CA GLN A 232 -10.84 -6.96 7.68
C GLN A 232 -9.36 -7.10 8.05
N ASN A 233 -9.00 -6.72 9.30
CA ASN A 233 -7.68 -7.00 9.82
C ASN A 233 -7.42 -8.52 9.79
N ASN A 234 -6.19 -8.90 9.44
CA ASN A 234 -5.75 -10.29 9.35
C ASN A 234 -6.52 -11.17 8.34
N LEU A 235 -7.24 -10.53 7.39
CA LEU A 235 -7.82 -11.28 6.27
C LEU A 235 -6.70 -11.84 5.40
N VAL A 236 -6.79 -13.13 5.09
CA VAL A 236 -5.86 -13.80 4.15
C VAL A 236 -6.53 -13.89 2.77
N LEU A 237 -5.84 -13.41 1.74
CA LEU A 237 -6.25 -13.50 0.35
C LEU A 237 -5.25 -14.39 -0.42
N GLU A 238 -5.72 -15.51 -0.93
CA GLU A 238 -4.88 -16.43 -1.70
C GLU A 238 -5.06 -16.20 -3.21
N PHE A 239 -3.94 -15.93 -3.91
CA PHE A 239 -3.92 -15.68 -5.35
C PHE A 239 -2.65 -16.18 -6.04
#